data_477e0b88392e14bcd9e9da2c1cb66e3e
#
_entry.id   477e0b88392e14bcd9e9da2c1cb66e3e
#
_cell.length_a   1.000
_cell.length_b   1.000
_cell.length_c   1.000
_cell.angle_alpha   90.00
_cell.angle_beta   90.00
_cell.angle_gamma   90.00
#
_symmetry.space_group_name_H-M   'P 1'
#
loop_
_entity.id
_entity.type
_entity.pdbx_description
1 polymer ?
#
loop_
_entity_poly.entity_id
_entity_poly.type
_entity_poly.pdbx_seq_one_letter_code
_entity_poly.pdbx_strand_id
1 'polypeptide(L)'
;MNTVGTFTSPEVAWFALTPMLVLLGGGLVLLVLAALTPRWPRGLYAAFTATVAGAALVMTFVLWDDITDQGAKTLVGGALAFDGFAMLATIIVCVAILLATLVSDDYLRRENMDGPELYALYLMAGIGAIVMASANDLIVLFLGLEVLSLAMYVMAASHRRRLNSGPTHHSTLRTEERTAGGSGIYPYGYALYSLSTR
;
A
#
# COMPACT_ATOMS: atom_id res chain seq x y z
N MET A 1 10.53 -45.33 -29.39
CA MET A 1 10.71 -45.33 -27.94
C MET A 1 10.54 -43.89 -27.46
N ASN A 2 9.39 -43.55 -26.91
CA ASN A 2 9.14 -42.22 -26.37
C ASN A 2 9.89 -42.13 -25.04
N THR A 3 10.97 -41.35 -24.98
CA THR A 3 11.57 -40.94 -23.73
C THR A 3 10.58 -40.02 -23.06
N VAL A 4 9.84 -40.56 -22.07
CA VAL A 4 9.08 -39.75 -21.11
C VAL A 4 10.10 -38.84 -20.44
N GLY A 5 10.05 -37.56 -20.79
CA GLY A 5 10.92 -36.57 -20.17
C GLY A 5 10.74 -36.64 -18.66
N THR A 6 11.83 -36.89 -17.95
CA THR A 6 11.84 -36.85 -16.49
C THR A 6 11.40 -35.47 -16.07
N PHE A 7 10.26 -35.35 -15.38
CA PHE A 7 9.79 -34.11 -14.81
C PHE A 7 10.80 -33.68 -13.73
N THR A 8 11.62 -32.71 -14.03
CA THR A 8 12.49 -32.05 -13.05
C THR A 8 11.68 -30.95 -12.40
N SER A 9 11.51 -31.01 -11.07
CA SER A 9 10.87 -29.93 -10.35
C SER A 9 11.65 -28.63 -10.54
N PRO A 10 10.97 -27.48 -10.76
CA PRO A 10 11.66 -26.22 -10.92
C PRO A 10 12.45 -25.87 -9.66
N GLU A 11 13.72 -25.56 -9.82
CA GLU A 11 14.55 -25.06 -8.71
C GLU A 11 14.10 -23.65 -8.34
N VAL A 12 13.69 -23.47 -7.08
CA VAL A 12 13.30 -22.17 -6.54
C VAL A 12 14.52 -21.55 -5.87
N ALA A 13 15.07 -20.52 -6.46
CA ALA A 13 16.16 -19.74 -5.87
C ALA A 13 15.60 -18.81 -4.78
N TRP A 14 15.40 -19.30 -3.59
CA TRP A 14 14.83 -18.57 -2.46
C TRP A 14 15.56 -17.27 -2.13
N PHE A 15 16.89 -17.27 -2.32
CA PHE A 15 17.70 -16.09 -2.05
C PHE A 15 17.35 -14.93 -2.98
N ALA A 16 17.10 -15.20 -4.24
CA ALA A 16 16.72 -14.17 -5.22
C ALA A 16 15.31 -13.59 -4.97
N LEU A 17 14.43 -14.36 -4.31
CA LEU A 17 13.08 -13.90 -3.95
C LEU A 17 13.05 -13.12 -2.62
N THR A 18 14.18 -13.02 -1.91
CA THR A 18 14.23 -12.43 -0.57
C THR A 18 13.64 -11.02 -0.48
N PRO A 19 13.88 -10.06 -1.38
CA PRO A 19 13.29 -8.73 -1.28
C PRO A 19 11.75 -8.77 -1.30
N MET A 20 11.17 -9.60 -2.18
CA MET A 20 9.70 -9.79 -2.26
C MET A 20 9.16 -10.44 -0.99
N LEU A 21 9.85 -11.46 -0.46
CA LEU A 21 9.46 -12.16 0.75
C LEU A 21 9.55 -11.27 1.99
N VAL A 22 10.54 -10.39 2.07
CA VAL A 22 10.68 -9.41 3.15
C VAL A 22 9.52 -8.42 3.14
N LEU A 23 9.15 -7.88 1.99
CA LEU A 23 8.00 -6.99 1.87
C LEU A 23 6.69 -7.71 2.20
N LEU A 24 6.49 -8.92 1.68
CA LEU A 24 5.29 -9.73 1.95
C LEU A 24 5.18 -10.08 3.44
N GLY A 25 6.24 -10.63 4.01
CA GLY A 25 6.28 -10.97 5.44
C GLY A 25 6.08 -9.74 6.32
N GLY A 26 6.74 -8.64 6.00
CA GLY A 26 6.56 -7.36 6.71
C GLY A 26 5.13 -6.85 6.64
N GLY A 27 4.49 -6.91 5.47
CA GLY A 27 3.09 -6.53 5.29
C GLY A 27 2.13 -7.39 6.11
N LEU A 28 2.32 -8.72 6.10
CA LEU A 28 1.52 -9.65 6.90
C LEU A 28 1.73 -9.43 8.40
N VAL A 29 2.97 -9.31 8.85
CA VAL A 29 3.28 -9.03 10.26
C VAL A 29 2.65 -7.71 10.69
N LEU A 30 2.72 -6.68 9.86
CA LEU A 30 2.11 -5.38 10.15
C LEU A 30 0.59 -5.49 10.32
N LEU A 31 -0.09 -6.24 9.45
CA LEU A 31 -1.54 -6.49 9.56
C LEU A 31 -1.90 -7.23 10.86
N VAL A 32 -1.13 -8.26 11.22
CA VAL A 32 -1.33 -9.00 12.46
C VAL A 32 -1.09 -8.10 13.67
N LEU A 33 -0.01 -7.32 13.68
CA LEU A 33 0.28 -6.38 14.76
C LEU A 33 -0.83 -5.32 14.89
N ALA A 34 -1.33 -4.79 13.78
CA ALA A 34 -2.44 -3.84 13.77
C ALA A 34 -3.73 -4.43 14.35
N ALA A 35 -4.00 -5.72 14.10
CA ALA A 35 -5.17 -6.41 14.61
C ALA A 35 -5.06 -6.74 16.11
N LEU A 36 -3.86 -7.12 16.58
CA LEU A 36 -3.65 -7.51 17.98
C LEU A 36 -3.46 -6.32 18.92
N THR A 37 -2.93 -5.21 18.43
CA THR A 37 -2.52 -4.06 19.25
C THR A 37 -3.12 -2.74 18.73
N PRO A 38 -4.40 -2.47 19.01
CA PRO A 38 -5.09 -1.29 18.48
C PRO A 38 -4.61 0.05 19.05
N ARG A 39 -3.64 0.05 19.99
CA ARG A 39 -3.17 1.26 20.70
C ARG A 39 -1.66 1.40 20.73
N TRP A 40 -0.98 1.08 19.67
CA TRP A 40 0.46 1.36 19.60
C TRP A 40 0.73 2.86 19.48
N PRO A 41 1.87 3.34 20.04
CA PRO A 41 2.26 4.73 19.89
C PRO A 41 2.36 5.09 18.40
N ARG A 42 1.82 6.27 18.08
CA ARG A 42 1.85 6.85 16.74
C ARG A 42 3.29 6.91 16.22
N GLY A 43 3.52 6.50 15.00
CA GLY A 43 4.84 6.47 14.38
C GLY A 43 5.55 5.10 14.41
N LEU A 44 5.16 4.15 15.27
CA LEU A 44 5.76 2.81 15.27
C LEU A 44 5.42 2.03 13.99
N TYR A 45 4.20 2.19 13.48
CA TYR A 45 3.79 1.56 12.22
C TYR A 45 4.58 2.10 11.02
N ALA A 46 4.80 3.42 10.97
CA ALA A 46 5.63 4.05 9.96
C ALA A 46 7.09 3.59 10.08
N ALA A 47 7.65 3.58 11.29
CA ALA A 47 9.01 3.11 11.53
C ALA A 47 9.18 1.64 11.15
N PHE A 48 8.22 0.77 11.47
CA PHE A 48 8.24 -0.63 11.08
C PHE A 48 8.19 -0.78 9.55
N THR A 49 7.30 -0.07 8.86
CA THR A 49 7.22 -0.09 7.40
C THR A 49 8.50 0.41 6.74
N ALA A 50 9.08 1.49 7.28
CA ALA A 50 10.35 2.02 6.79
C ALA A 50 11.50 1.02 7.01
N THR A 51 11.54 0.30 8.14
CA THR A 51 12.55 -0.74 8.37
C THR A 51 12.39 -1.92 7.43
N VAL A 52 11.17 -2.37 7.15
CA VAL A 52 10.89 -3.46 6.20
C VAL A 52 11.29 -3.05 4.79
N ALA A 53 10.90 -1.86 4.33
CA ALA A 53 11.27 -1.36 3.00
C ALA A 53 12.78 -1.11 2.89
N GLY A 54 13.42 -0.61 3.94
CA GLY A 54 14.86 -0.45 4.02
C GLY A 54 15.62 -1.78 3.98
N ALA A 55 15.13 -2.80 4.69
CA ALA A 55 15.71 -4.15 4.65
C ALA A 55 15.59 -4.77 3.25
N ALA A 56 14.44 -4.63 2.59
CA ALA A 56 14.26 -5.07 1.21
C ALA A 56 15.21 -4.35 0.24
N LEU A 57 15.41 -3.04 0.42
CA LEU A 57 16.34 -2.24 -0.36
C LEU A 57 17.78 -2.72 -0.19
N VAL A 58 18.22 -2.89 1.05
CA VAL A 58 19.59 -3.39 1.35
C VAL A 58 19.79 -4.76 0.72
N MET A 59 18.79 -5.66 0.87
CA MET A 59 18.86 -7.00 0.28
C MET A 59 18.96 -6.95 -1.25
N THR A 60 18.26 -6.01 -1.88
CA THR A 60 18.35 -5.80 -3.32
C THR A 60 19.75 -5.36 -3.76
N PHE A 61 20.43 -4.50 -2.98
CA PHE A 61 21.81 -4.12 -3.26
C PHE A 61 22.79 -5.30 -3.10
N VAL A 62 22.57 -6.15 -2.11
CA VAL A 62 23.39 -7.38 -1.94
C VAL A 62 23.21 -8.31 -3.14
N LEU A 63 21.98 -8.46 -3.63
CA LEU A 63 21.70 -9.28 -4.80
C LEU A 63 22.20 -8.66 -6.11
N TRP A 64 22.41 -7.35 -6.16
CA TRP A 64 22.93 -6.66 -7.34
C TRP A 64 24.31 -7.16 -7.72
N ASP A 65 25.18 -7.37 -6.75
CA ASP A 65 26.54 -7.91 -6.99
C ASP A 65 26.46 -9.33 -7.57
N ASP A 66 25.53 -10.17 -7.07
CA ASP A 66 25.34 -11.55 -7.55
C ASP A 66 24.87 -11.61 -9.02
N ILE A 67 24.01 -10.67 -9.44
CA ILE A 67 23.59 -10.57 -10.85
C ILE A 67 24.72 -10.07 -11.75
N THR A 68 25.54 -9.15 -11.25
CA THR A 68 26.65 -8.61 -12.02
C THR A 68 27.68 -9.70 -12.32
N ASP A 69 27.90 -10.62 -11.37
CA ASP A 69 28.86 -11.71 -11.50
C ASP A 69 28.33 -12.91 -12.29
N GLN A 70 27.05 -13.26 -12.13
CA GLN A 70 26.48 -14.50 -12.66
C GLN A 70 25.54 -14.29 -13.87
N GLY A 71 25.21 -13.04 -14.19
CA GLY A 71 24.31 -12.66 -15.28
C GLY A 71 22.83 -12.86 -14.95
N ALA A 72 21.97 -12.48 -15.91
CA ALA A 72 20.51 -12.59 -15.76
C ALA A 72 20.06 -14.07 -15.65
N LYS A 73 19.14 -14.34 -14.74
CA LYS A 73 18.57 -15.67 -14.47
C LYS A 73 17.05 -15.64 -14.53
N THR A 74 16.44 -16.74 -14.90
CA THR A 74 15.00 -16.93 -14.74
C THR A 74 14.74 -17.74 -13.46
N LEU A 75 13.71 -17.32 -12.72
CA LEU A 75 13.30 -17.93 -11.46
C LEU A 75 11.95 -18.60 -11.61
N VAL A 76 11.65 -19.53 -10.69
CA VAL A 76 10.34 -20.19 -10.59
C VAL A 76 9.88 -20.78 -11.93
N GLY A 77 10.73 -21.63 -12.52
CA GLY A 77 10.37 -22.28 -13.79
C GLY A 77 10.27 -21.34 -15.01
N GLY A 78 10.91 -20.17 -14.96
CA GLY A 78 10.87 -19.18 -16.03
C GLY A 78 9.76 -18.13 -15.88
N ALA A 79 9.00 -18.16 -14.80
CA ALA A 79 7.88 -17.22 -14.58
C ALA A 79 8.35 -15.81 -14.19
N LEU A 80 9.50 -15.69 -13.53
CA LEU A 80 10.10 -14.43 -13.13
C LEU A 80 11.48 -14.26 -13.76
N ALA A 81 11.77 -13.06 -14.23
CA ALA A 81 13.11 -12.65 -14.68
C ALA A 81 13.84 -11.98 -13.52
N PHE A 82 15.06 -12.44 -13.28
CA PHE A 82 15.99 -11.87 -12.31
C PHE A 82 17.12 -11.21 -13.10
N ASP A 83 16.90 -9.97 -13.47
CA ASP A 83 17.79 -9.19 -14.32
C ASP A 83 18.03 -7.78 -13.75
N GLY A 84 18.90 -7.02 -14.38
CA GLY A 84 19.22 -5.65 -13.98
C GLY A 84 18.01 -4.72 -13.98
N PHE A 85 17.03 -4.95 -14.88
CA PHE A 85 15.80 -4.16 -14.93
C PHE A 85 14.91 -4.43 -13.72
N ALA A 86 14.68 -5.70 -13.37
CA ALA A 86 13.89 -6.09 -12.20
C ALA A 86 14.50 -5.55 -10.90
N MET A 87 15.84 -5.58 -10.80
CA MET A 87 16.54 -5.01 -9.65
C MET A 87 16.39 -3.49 -9.54
N LEU A 88 16.61 -2.78 -10.66
CA LEU A 88 16.42 -1.33 -10.69
C LEU A 88 14.99 -0.95 -10.31
N ALA A 89 13.99 -1.64 -10.86
CA ALA A 89 12.59 -1.44 -10.52
C ALA A 89 12.34 -1.68 -9.03
N THR A 90 12.90 -2.75 -8.45
CA THR A 90 12.80 -3.05 -7.02
C THR A 90 13.38 -1.93 -6.16
N ILE A 91 14.54 -1.39 -6.52
CA ILE A 91 15.15 -0.23 -5.82
C ILE A 91 14.20 0.97 -5.85
N ILE A 92 13.69 1.32 -7.04
CA ILE A 92 12.78 2.46 -7.21
C ILE A 92 11.51 2.28 -6.36
N VAL A 93 10.93 1.09 -6.36
CA VAL A 93 9.72 0.78 -5.58
C VAL A 93 10.00 0.87 -4.07
N CYS A 94 11.11 0.31 -3.59
CA CYS A 94 11.48 0.39 -2.17
C CYS A 94 11.70 1.85 -1.72
N VAL A 95 12.38 2.66 -2.53
CA VAL A 95 12.56 4.09 -2.27
C VAL A 95 11.21 4.82 -2.27
N ALA A 96 10.32 4.51 -3.22
CA ALA A 96 8.98 5.10 -3.27
C ALA A 96 8.16 4.76 -2.01
N ILE A 97 8.22 3.51 -1.52
CA ILE A 97 7.57 3.10 -0.26
C ILE A 97 8.13 3.89 0.92
N LEU A 98 9.45 4.05 1.01
CA LEU A 98 10.10 4.84 2.07
C LEU A 98 9.62 6.29 2.05
N LEU A 99 9.63 6.94 0.90
CA LEU A 99 9.17 8.32 0.76
C LEU A 99 7.68 8.46 1.09
N ALA A 100 6.84 7.56 0.56
CA ALA A 100 5.41 7.53 0.85
C ALA A 100 5.14 7.36 2.35
N THR A 101 5.89 6.48 3.02
CA THR A 101 5.76 6.24 4.46
C THR A 101 6.11 7.48 5.27
N LEU A 102 7.20 8.18 4.94
CA LEU A 102 7.63 9.40 5.62
C LEU A 102 6.61 10.54 5.47
N VAL A 103 6.12 10.75 4.24
CA VAL A 103 5.12 11.79 3.96
C VAL A 103 3.80 11.48 4.65
N SER A 104 3.38 10.21 4.64
CA SER A 104 2.12 9.79 5.25
C SER A 104 2.14 9.87 6.76
N ASP A 105 3.29 9.63 7.43
CA ASP A 105 3.40 9.72 8.88
C ASP A 105 3.16 11.16 9.36
N ASP A 106 3.74 12.16 8.70
CA ASP A 106 3.52 13.58 9.02
C ASP A 106 2.06 13.99 8.77
N TYR A 107 1.47 13.54 7.67
CA TYR A 107 0.07 13.81 7.33
C TYR A 107 -0.90 13.18 8.35
N LEU A 108 -0.72 11.90 8.67
CA LEU A 108 -1.59 11.17 9.62
C LEU A 108 -1.48 11.75 11.05
N ARG A 109 -0.30 12.22 11.45
CA ARG A 109 -0.11 12.91 12.74
C ARG A 109 -0.90 14.21 12.82
N ARG A 110 -0.91 15.01 11.75
CA ARG A 110 -1.67 16.29 11.70
C ARG A 110 -3.17 16.07 11.78
N GLU A 111 -3.67 15.03 11.13
CA GLU A 111 -5.09 14.68 11.08
C GLU A 111 -5.58 13.86 12.28
N ASN A 112 -4.71 13.54 13.26
CA ASN A 112 -5.00 12.67 14.41
C ASN A 112 -5.58 11.30 14.00
N MET A 113 -5.11 10.76 12.88
CA MET A 113 -5.59 9.50 12.33
C MET A 113 -4.60 8.38 12.62
N ASP A 114 -5.10 7.23 13.09
CA ASP A 114 -4.35 5.98 13.15
C ASP A 114 -4.69 5.20 11.87
N GLY A 115 -3.67 4.80 11.11
CA GLY A 115 -3.88 4.15 9.82
C GLY A 115 -2.85 3.06 9.56
N PRO A 116 -2.72 2.03 10.45
CA PRO A 116 -1.78 0.92 10.22
C PRO A 116 -2.08 0.18 8.92
N GLU A 117 -3.36 0.11 8.53
CA GLU A 117 -3.76 -0.54 7.28
C GLU A 117 -3.16 0.15 6.05
N LEU A 118 -2.98 1.47 6.09
CA LEU A 118 -2.41 2.23 4.98
C LEU A 118 -0.97 1.80 4.70
N TYR A 119 -0.19 1.61 5.75
CA TYR A 119 1.20 1.18 5.62
C TYR A 119 1.33 -0.25 5.10
N ALA A 120 0.44 -1.16 5.52
CA ALA A 120 0.37 -2.50 4.97
C ALA A 120 0.02 -2.48 3.47
N LEU A 121 -0.89 -1.61 3.05
CA LEU A 121 -1.24 -1.45 1.64
C LEU A 121 -0.08 -0.89 0.80
N TYR A 122 0.79 -0.03 1.35
CA TYR A 122 2.00 0.39 0.65
C TYR A 122 2.94 -0.78 0.38
N LEU A 123 3.14 -1.67 1.35
CA LEU A 123 3.96 -2.86 1.17
C LEU A 123 3.33 -3.81 0.14
N MET A 124 2.01 -4.03 0.18
CA MET A 124 1.29 -4.87 -0.79
C MET A 124 1.36 -4.29 -2.21
N ALA A 125 1.16 -2.98 -2.37
CA ALA A 125 1.32 -2.30 -3.65
C ALA A 125 2.74 -2.44 -4.20
N GLY A 126 3.74 -2.31 -3.33
CA GLY A 126 5.14 -2.50 -3.70
C GLY A 126 5.44 -3.92 -4.19
N ILE A 127 4.92 -4.95 -3.52
CA ILE A 127 5.05 -6.34 -3.97
C ILE A 127 4.45 -6.52 -5.35
N GLY A 128 3.22 -6.03 -5.57
CA GLY A 128 2.56 -6.10 -6.88
C GLY A 128 3.38 -5.44 -7.98
N ALA A 129 3.95 -4.26 -7.69
CA ALA A 129 4.80 -3.53 -8.64
C ALA A 129 6.11 -4.29 -8.96
N ILE A 130 6.76 -4.88 -7.95
CA ILE A 130 8.00 -5.66 -8.15
C ILE A 130 7.71 -6.94 -8.93
N VAL A 131 6.63 -7.68 -8.60
CA VAL A 131 6.21 -8.88 -9.33
C VAL A 131 5.92 -8.54 -10.78
N MET A 132 5.22 -7.43 -11.04
CA MET A 132 4.92 -6.97 -12.40
C MET A 132 6.20 -6.60 -13.18
N ALA A 133 7.15 -5.93 -12.54
CA ALA A 133 8.42 -5.54 -13.18
C ALA A 133 9.36 -6.72 -13.45
N SER A 134 9.28 -7.78 -12.64
CA SER A 134 10.07 -9.01 -12.80
C SER A 134 9.34 -10.11 -13.57
N ALA A 135 8.10 -9.87 -14.03
CA ALA A 135 7.31 -10.86 -14.72
C ALA A 135 7.95 -11.22 -16.09
N ASN A 136 8.15 -12.51 -16.31
CA ASN A 136 8.60 -13.07 -17.58
C ASN A 136 7.46 -13.80 -18.33
N ASP A 137 6.31 -13.93 -17.69
CA ASP A 137 5.09 -14.53 -18.22
C ASP A 137 3.92 -13.56 -18.03
N LEU A 138 3.00 -13.54 -19.02
CA LEU A 138 1.80 -12.70 -19.00
C LEU A 138 0.88 -13.02 -17.80
N ILE A 139 0.83 -14.26 -17.35
CA ILE A 139 0.05 -14.65 -16.16
C ILE A 139 0.61 -13.99 -14.92
N VAL A 140 1.93 -14.00 -14.74
CA VAL A 140 2.60 -13.39 -13.60
C VAL A 140 2.48 -11.87 -13.66
N LEU A 141 2.61 -11.28 -14.83
CA LEU A 141 2.39 -9.85 -15.04
C LEU A 141 0.97 -9.44 -14.64
N PHE A 142 -0.04 -10.21 -15.06
CA PHE A 142 -1.43 -9.97 -14.69
C PHE A 142 -1.65 -10.08 -13.17
N LEU A 143 -1.07 -11.11 -12.52
CA LEU A 143 -1.16 -11.27 -11.07
C LEU A 143 -0.51 -10.08 -10.31
N GLY A 144 0.65 -9.62 -10.77
CA GLY A 144 1.30 -8.44 -10.19
C GLY A 144 0.44 -7.18 -10.31
N LEU A 145 -0.16 -6.96 -11.48
CA LEU A 145 -1.08 -5.86 -11.75
C LEU A 145 -2.33 -5.94 -10.86
N GLU A 146 -2.88 -7.14 -10.65
CA GLU A 146 -4.06 -7.33 -9.81
C GLU A 146 -3.79 -6.99 -8.35
N VAL A 147 -2.66 -7.47 -7.80
CA VAL A 147 -2.25 -7.15 -6.42
C VAL A 147 -2.04 -5.65 -6.24
N LEU A 148 -1.36 -5.00 -7.20
CA LEU A 148 -1.16 -3.55 -7.19
C LEU A 148 -2.50 -2.80 -7.24
N SER A 149 -3.39 -3.18 -8.15
CA SER A 149 -4.70 -2.55 -8.34
C SER A 149 -5.57 -2.68 -7.10
N LEU A 150 -5.63 -3.88 -6.50
CA LEU A 150 -6.40 -4.12 -5.28
C LEU A 150 -5.91 -3.24 -4.12
N ALA A 151 -4.59 -3.14 -3.92
CA ALA A 151 -4.02 -2.27 -2.90
C ALA A 151 -4.40 -0.81 -3.13
N MET A 152 -4.33 -0.32 -4.38
CA MET A 152 -4.72 1.04 -4.76
C MET A 152 -6.21 1.30 -4.55
N TYR A 153 -7.08 0.36 -4.92
CA TYR A 153 -8.53 0.50 -4.71
C TYR A 153 -8.91 0.55 -3.24
N VAL A 154 -8.29 -0.28 -2.41
CA VAL A 154 -8.54 -0.27 -0.96
C VAL A 154 -8.05 1.05 -0.33
N MET A 155 -6.88 1.55 -0.75
CA MET A 155 -6.40 2.87 -0.32
C MET A 155 -7.36 4.00 -0.69
N ALA A 156 -7.85 4.03 -1.93
CA ALA A 156 -8.81 5.03 -2.39
C ALA A 156 -10.15 4.95 -1.65
N ALA A 157 -10.62 3.73 -1.37
CA ALA A 157 -11.86 3.51 -0.63
C ALA A 157 -11.75 3.90 0.84
N SER A 158 -10.62 3.66 1.50
CA SER A 158 -10.38 4.02 2.89
C SER A 158 -10.35 5.54 3.09
N HIS A 159 -9.82 6.29 2.13
CA HIS A 159 -9.81 7.75 2.17
C HIS A 159 -11.23 8.32 2.05
N ARG A 160 -12.08 7.78 1.18
CA ARG A 160 -13.49 8.21 1.03
C ARG A 160 -14.33 8.00 2.29
N ARG A 161 -14.16 6.89 3.00
CA ARG A 161 -14.89 6.62 4.25
C ARG A 161 -14.63 7.70 5.30
N ARG A 162 -13.42 8.20 5.36
CA ARG A 162 -13.01 9.21 6.35
C ARG A 162 -13.58 10.60 6.05
N LEU A 163 -13.68 10.98 4.80
CA LEU A 163 -14.33 12.24 4.38
C LEU A 163 -15.82 12.27 4.72
N ASN A 164 -16.49 11.11 4.65
CA ASN A 164 -17.92 11.00 4.97
C ASN A 164 -18.22 10.84 6.48
N SER A 165 -17.22 10.54 7.29
CA SER A 165 -17.33 10.43 8.76
C SER A 165 -16.90 11.69 9.50
N GLY A 166 -16.58 12.77 8.80
CA GLY A 166 -16.50 14.11 9.36
C GLY A 166 -17.83 14.48 10.05
N PRO A 167 -17.82 15.37 11.06
CA PRO A 167 -19.01 15.72 11.80
C PRO A 167 -20.11 16.11 10.80
N THR A 168 -21.13 15.27 10.74
CA THR A 168 -22.25 15.49 9.84
C THR A 168 -22.79 16.88 10.10
N HIS A 169 -22.99 17.66 9.05
CA HIS A 169 -23.60 18.99 9.05
C HIS A 169 -24.95 19.04 9.85
N HIS A 170 -25.48 17.89 10.22
CA HIS A 170 -26.65 17.75 11.10
C HIS A 170 -26.40 18.20 12.55
N SER A 171 -25.14 18.15 13.07
CA SER A 171 -24.87 18.62 14.43
C SER A 171 -24.77 20.14 14.50
N THR A 172 -24.24 20.77 13.45
CA THR A 172 -24.20 22.24 13.35
C THR A 172 -25.58 22.84 13.12
N LEU A 173 -26.39 22.24 12.27
CA LEU A 173 -27.78 22.66 12.07
C LEU A 173 -28.61 22.51 13.34
N ARG A 174 -28.42 21.44 14.12
CA ARG A 174 -29.13 21.23 15.38
C ARG A 174 -28.69 22.18 16.49
N THR A 175 -27.44 22.65 16.46
CA THR A 175 -26.94 23.65 17.41
C THR A 175 -27.39 25.05 17.01
N GLU A 176 -27.44 25.36 15.73
CA GLU A 176 -27.99 26.61 15.21
C GLU A 176 -29.50 26.71 15.43
N GLU A 177 -30.24 25.59 15.27
CA GLU A 177 -31.67 25.57 15.53
C GLU A 177 -32.00 25.78 17.03
N ARG A 178 -31.16 25.31 17.95
CA ARG A 178 -31.29 25.58 19.39
C ARG A 178 -30.94 27.01 19.78
N THR A 179 -29.98 27.63 19.09
CA THR A 179 -29.57 29.03 19.33
C THR A 179 -30.51 30.01 18.64
N ALA A 180 -31.04 29.65 17.46
CA ALA A 180 -31.99 30.51 16.74
C ALA A 180 -33.39 30.56 17.37
N GLY A 181 -33.79 29.52 18.11
CA GLY A 181 -35.07 29.50 18.87
C GLY A 181 -35.16 30.52 20.00
N GLY A 182 -34.05 31.18 20.36
CA GLY A 182 -34.00 32.20 21.41
C GLY A 182 -33.89 33.66 20.93
N SER A 183 -33.61 33.92 19.64
CA SER A 183 -33.30 35.30 19.20
C SER A 183 -34.05 35.83 17.98
N GLY A 184 -35.06 35.12 17.46
CA GLY A 184 -36.00 35.70 16.46
C GLY A 184 -35.39 36.16 15.11
N ILE A 185 -34.12 35.80 14.81
CA ILE A 185 -33.45 36.19 13.57
C ILE A 185 -33.38 34.96 12.65
N TYR A 186 -34.23 34.95 11.64
CA TYR A 186 -34.19 33.93 10.58
C TYR A 186 -32.95 34.14 9.70
N PRO A 187 -32.14 33.08 9.41
CA PRO A 187 -31.02 33.20 8.50
C PRO A 187 -31.55 33.50 7.08
N TYR A 188 -30.95 34.47 6.45
CA TYR A 188 -31.31 35.04 5.12
C TYR A 188 -31.46 34.00 3.98
N GLY A 189 -30.94 32.79 4.15
CA GLY A 189 -31.02 31.71 3.15
C GLY A 189 -32.43 31.16 2.88
N TYR A 190 -33.32 31.15 3.87
CA TYR A 190 -34.68 30.65 3.70
C TYR A 190 -35.63 31.64 3.05
N ALA A 191 -35.36 32.96 3.14
CA ALA A 191 -36.18 33.98 2.53
C ALA A 191 -36.14 33.94 1.00
N LEU A 192 -35.01 33.54 0.40
CA LEU A 192 -34.86 33.44 -1.06
C LEU A 192 -35.53 32.17 -1.63
N TYR A 193 -35.62 31.08 -0.85
CA TYR A 193 -36.26 29.85 -1.32
C TYR A 193 -37.77 29.99 -1.36
N SER A 194 -38.37 30.72 -0.42
CA SER A 194 -39.83 30.93 -0.37
C SER A 194 -40.35 31.91 -1.45
N LEU A 195 -39.49 32.74 -2.02
CA LEU A 195 -39.82 33.67 -3.12
C LEU A 195 -39.75 33.02 -4.50
N SER A 196 -39.07 31.89 -4.64
CA SER A 196 -38.91 31.15 -5.92
C SER A 196 -40.04 30.15 -6.20
N THR A 197 -40.96 29.91 -5.27
CA THR A 197 -42.04 28.89 -5.38
C THR A 197 -43.44 29.48 -5.38
N ARG A 198 -43.61 30.75 -5.69
CA ARG A 198 -44.90 31.37 -5.98
C ARG A 198 -45.00 31.85 -7.42
#